data_7ee7b55263d528f98177c1af4038de20
#
_entry.id   7ee7b55263d528f98177c1af4038de20
#
_cell.length_a   1.000
_cell.length_b   1.000
_cell.length_c   1.000
_cell.angle_alpha   90.00
_cell.angle_beta   90.00
_cell.angle_gamma   90.00
#
_symmetry.space_group_name_H-M   'P 1'
#
loop_
_entity.id
_entity.type
_entity.pdbx_description
1 polymer ?
#
loop_
_entity_poly.entity_id
_entity_poly.type
_entity_poly.pdbx_seq_one_letter_code
_entity_poly.pdbx_strand_id
1 'polypeptide(L)'
;LLLVNDLKGISARGVLRPAAEGRGASELYVKVDYKLYDFSTKVDNRGSKYTGTMMGTISAGLNSMLGLGEHLSVTSKVSTSDPRELKSIDLTYGMPLGDRGLNVTIAGGFSYSIPGFTLRDLSVRTNTAYGEFDLSYPFIRTREETLTGSLGYTHRDTTVEMLGERFSRDRLRMGRAAMGYTNRGFLGGVTALNLDMTQGLPVFDATDPDAGTMSRADAKTSFTKFGLSFAHARQLFYGVGVLLSATAQYSMDPLPSSEEYTVGGASFGRPYDEGEISGEHGAAVSIELSRVFRFENPYISSVRPYWFYDFGVAWDDQTESSAGGRSSLASSGFGVSADFIYGLKMSAEFARPLTRVPVTTSKLHDGDRYSFSLGVDF
;
A
#
# COMPACT_ATOMS: atom_id res chain seq x y z
N LEU A 1 -5.79 10.98 25.49
CA LEU A 1 -5.31 11.88 24.41
C LEU A 1 -4.72 11.11 23.22
N LEU A 2 -3.93 10.04 23.44
CA LEU A 2 -3.33 9.27 22.33
C LEU A 2 -4.43 8.63 21.48
N LEU A 3 -5.38 7.92 22.08
CA LEU A 3 -6.50 7.30 21.35
C LEU A 3 -7.39 8.33 20.62
N VAL A 4 -7.56 9.53 21.20
CA VAL A 4 -8.30 10.62 20.53
C VAL A 4 -7.55 11.12 19.29
N ASN A 5 -6.23 11.19 19.34
CA ASN A 5 -5.39 11.57 18.20
C ASN A 5 -5.23 10.44 17.16
N ASP A 6 -5.70 9.22 17.44
CA ASP A 6 -5.78 8.14 16.46
C ASP A 6 -7.03 8.26 15.57
N LEU A 7 -8.01 9.07 15.99
CA LEU A 7 -9.22 9.34 15.19
C LEU A 7 -8.89 10.23 14.00
N LYS A 8 -9.38 9.88 12.83
CA LYS A 8 -9.19 10.67 11.61
C LYS A 8 -9.82 12.05 11.73
N GLY A 9 -9.11 13.05 11.23
CA GLY A 9 -9.58 14.45 11.26
C GLY A 9 -9.59 15.10 12.64
N ILE A 10 -9.10 14.44 13.69
CA ILE A 10 -9.06 14.97 15.05
C ILE A 10 -7.61 15.18 15.49
N SER A 11 -7.31 16.36 16.03
CA SER A 11 -6.05 16.67 16.69
C SER A 11 -6.33 17.26 18.06
N ALA A 12 -5.99 16.53 19.12
CA ALA A 12 -6.23 16.93 20.51
C ALA A 12 -4.92 17.25 21.24
N ARG A 13 -4.88 18.40 21.93
CA ARG A 13 -3.76 18.82 22.77
C ARG A 13 -4.23 19.14 24.16
N GLY A 14 -3.60 18.55 25.17
CA GLY A 14 -3.89 18.82 26.57
C GLY A 14 -2.94 19.88 27.17
N VAL A 15 -3.52 20.86 27.85
CA VAL A 15 -2.78 21.88 28.62
C VAL A 15 -3.25 21.81 30.07
N LEU A 16 -2.32 21.63 31.01
CA LEU A 16 -2.60 21.73 32.44
C LEU A 16 -2.55 23.19 32.86
N ARG A 17 -3.59 23.65 33.56
CA ARG A 17 -3.65 24.97 34.16
C ARG A 17 -3.93 24.85 35.65
N PRO A 18 -3.46 25.76 36.50
CA PRO A 18 -3.89 25.81 37.88
C PRO A 18 -5.41 25.97 37.95
N ALA A 19 -6.07 25.18 38.79
CA ALA A 19 -7.52 25.34 39.00
C ALA A 19 -7.84 26.65 39.69
N ALA A 20 -8.96 27.26 39.30
CA ALA A 20 -9.43 28.51 39.90
C ALA A 20 -9.83 28.30 41.40
N GLU A 21 -10.28 27.12 41.73
CA GLU A 21 -10.68 26.72 43.09
C GLU A 21 -9.88 25.49 43.57
N GLY A 22 -9.33 25.56 44.77
CA GLY A 22 -8.57 24.49 45.43
C GLY A 22 -7.05 24.66 45.35
N ARG A 23 -6.38 24.78 46.53
CA ARG A 23 -4.91 24.87 46.62
C ARG A 23 -4.28 23.57 46.10
N GLY A 24 -3.51 23.64 45.03
CA GLY A 24 -2.79 22.53 44.44
C GLY A 24 -3.57 21.71 43.42
N ALA A 25 -4.80 22.06 43.08
CA ALA A 25 -5.57 21.44 42.02
C ALA A 25 -5.15 21.97 40.64
N SER A 26 -5.23 21.11 39.62
CA SER A 26 -4.97 21.45 38.21
C SER A 26 -6.14 21.02 37.35
N GLU A 27 -6.47 21.85 36.39
CA GLU A 27 -7.49 21.56 35.37
C GLU A 27 -6.80 21.18 34.06
N LEU A 28 -7.30 20.11 33.43
CA LEU A 28 -6.87 19.70 32.10
C LEU A 28 -7.76 20.35 31.04
N TYR A 29 -7.22 21.30 30.32
CA TYR A 29 -7.86 21.84 29.12
C TYR A 29 -7.45 21.03 27.90
N VAL A 30 -8.44 20.47 27.20
CA VAL A 30 -8.22 19.73 25.95
C VAL A 30 -8.69 20.62 24.80
N LYS A 31 -7.72 21.12 24.00
CA LYS A 31 -8.03 21.80 22.74
C LYS A 31 -8.14 20.74 21.66
N VAL A 32 -9.26 20.71 20.95
CA VAL A 32 -9.53 19.81 19.82
C VAL A 32 -9.64 20.63 18.56
N ASP A 33 -8.78 20.38 17.60
CA ASP A 33 -8.89 20.88 16.23
C ASP A 33 -9.53 19.76 15.40
N TYR A 34 -10.53 20.10 14.60
CA TYR A 34 -11.37 19.16 13.87
C TYR A 34 -11.41 19.48 12.38
N LYS A 35 -11.19 18.46 11.55
CA LYS A 35 -11.25 18.53 10.09
C LYS A 35 -12.30 17.55 9.58
N LEU A 36 -13.43 18.09 9.11
CA LEU A 36 -14.59 17.29 8.71
C LEU A 36 -14.34 16.48 7.43
N TYR A 37 -13.59 17.03 6.47
CA TYR A 37 -13.36 16.40 5.18
C TYR A 37 -11.89 16.46 4.79
N ASP A 38 -11.45 15.41 4.11
CA ASP A 38 -10.17 15.32 3.43
C ASP A 38 -10.41 15.19 1.93
N PHE A 39 -9.60 15.85 1.14
CA PHE A 39 -9.62 15.69 -0.31
C PHE A 39 -8.20 15.62 -0.83
N SER A 40 -7.92 14.66 -1.71
CA SER A 40 -6.65 14.61 -2.42
C SER A 40 -6.83 14.22 -3.88
N THR A 41 -6.00 14.77 -4.73
CA THR A 41 -5.90 14.37 -6.12
C THR A 41 -4.44 14.22 -6.52
N LYS A 42 -4.15 13.24 -7.37
CA LYS A 42 -2.81 12.96 -7.84
C LYS A 42 -2.85 12.51 -9.30
N VAL A 43 -1.91 12.98 -10.08
CA VAL A 43 -1.62 12.48 -11.43
C VAL A 43 -0.13 12.08 -11.46
N ASP A 44 0.15 10.90 -11.99
CA ASP A 44 1.51 10.41 -12.17
C ASP A 44 1.64 9.55 -13.43
N ASN A 45 2.89 9.31 -13.87
CA ASN A 45 3.20 8.44 -15.00
C ASN A 45 3.80 7.08 -14.54
N ARG A 46 3.35 6.58 -13.38
CA ARG A 46 3.84 5.31 -12.83
C ARG A 46 3.02 4.08 -13.26
N GLY A 47 2.04 4.26 -14.13
CA GLY A 47 1.35 3.16 -14.78
C GLY A 47 2.28 2.37 -15.73
N SER A 48 1.79 1.27 -16.27
CA SER A 48 2.51 0.41 -17.20
C SER A 48 2.00 0.57 -18.62
N LYS A 49 2.67 -0.05 -19.61
CA LYS A 49 2.14 -0.14 -20.96
C LYS A 49 0.86 -0.99 -21.04
N TYR A 50 0.59 -1.82 -20.02
CA TYR A 50 -0.61 -2.65 -19.94
C TYR A 50 -1.80 -1.94 -19.29
N THR A 51 -1.56 -1.16 -18.23
CA THR A 51 -2.60 -0.50 -17.44
C THR A 51 -2.78 0.99 -17.74
N GLY A 52 -2.03 1.48 -18.76
CA GLY A 52 -1.94 2.89 -19.11
C GLY A 52 -0.82 3.59 -18.35
N THR A 53 -0.03 4.38 -19.09
CA THR A 53 1.18 5.01 -18.56
C THR A 53 0.90 6.15 -17.59
N MET A 54 -0.22 6.85 -17.77
CA MET A 54 -0.64 7.99 -16.95
C MET A 54 -1.80 7.60 -16.05
N MET A 55 -1.63 7.80 -14.76
CA MET A 55 -2.62 7.44 -13.73
C MET A 55 -3.15 8.69 -13.03
N GLY A 56 -4.46 8.77 -12.90
CA GLY A 56 -5.15 9.74 -12.06
C GLY A 56 -5.74 9.05 -10.83
N THR A 57 -5.57 9.65 -9.66
CA THR A 57 -6.18 9.20 -8.40
C THR A 57 -6.89 10.36 -7.75
N ILE A 58 -8.12 10.15 -7.30
CA ILE A 58 -8.90 11.10 -6.52
C ILE A 58 -9.38 10.38 -5.26
N SER A 59 -9.19 11.02 -4.11
CA SER A 59 -9.69 10.53 -2.83
C SER A 59 -10.46 11.62 -2.12
N ALA A 60 -11.60 11.25 -1.54
CA ALA A 60 -12.41 12.12 -0.68
C ALA A 60 -12.75 11.37 0.60
N GLY A 61 -12.67 12.05 1.74
CA GLY A 61 -12.98 11.50 3.05
C GLY A 61 -13.86 12.40 3.88
N LEU A 62 -14.70 11.79 4.72
CA LEU A 62 -15.52 12.45 5.74
C LEU A 62 -15.14 11.90 7.10
N ASN A 63 -14.85 12.79 8.04
CA ASN A 63 -14.38 12.44 9.38
C ASN A 63 -15.43 12.79 10.42
N SER A 64 -15.83 11.83 11.26
CA SER A 64 -16.70 12.03 12.42
C SER A 64 -17.96 12.86 12.14
N MET A 65 -18.59 12.61 11.00
CA MET A 65 -19.82 13.33 10.59
C MET A 65 -20.99 13.03 11.55
N LEU A 66 -21.04 11.82 12.09
CA LEU A 66 -22.03 11.38 13.07
C LEU A 66 -21.61 11.64 14.52
N GLY A 67 -20.40 12.18 14.73
CA GLY A 67 -19.84 12.43 16.07
C GLY A 67 -19.36 11.17 16.80
N LEU A 68 -19.17 10.03 16.09
CA LEU A 68 -18.74 8.76 16.63
C LEU A 68 -17.25 8.50 16.46
N GLY A 69 -16.50 9.45 15.88
CA GLY A 69 -15.09 9.27 15.52
C GLY A 69 -14.89 8.41 14.27
N GLU A 70 -15.94 8.20 13.51
CA GLU A 70 -15.94 7.40 12.29
C GLU A 70 -15.25 8.14 11.13
N HIS A 71 -14.80 7.35 10.16
CA HIS A 71 -14.18 7.84 8.93
C HIS A 71 -14.77 7.10 7.73
N LEU A 72 -15.25 7.84 6.75
CA LEU A 72 -15.69 7.32 5.45
C LEU A 72 -14.79 7.89 4.37
N SER A 73 -14.22 7.04 3.50
CA SER A 73 -13.44 7.50 2.35
C SER A 73 -13.80 6.76 1.07
N VAL A 74 -13.72 7.48 -0.02
CA VAL A 74 -13.85 6.97 -1.38
C VAL A 74 -12.58 7.31 -2.14
N THR A 75 -11.97 6.31 -2.78
CA THR A 75 -10.82 6.51 -3.67
C THR A 75 -11.15 5.97 -5.05
N SER A 76 -10.86 6.73 -6.08
CA SER A 76 -10.96 6.28 -7.48
C SER A 76 -9.61 6.43 -8.16
N LYS A 77 -9.21 5.38 -8.89
CA LYS A 77 -8.00 5.37 -9.70
C LYS A 77 -8.37 5.06 -11.14
N VAL A 78 -7.81 5.80 -12.08
CA VAL A 78 -8.11 5.64 -13.51
C VAL A 78 -6.86 5.89 -14.36
N SER A 79 -6.70 5.08 -15.40
CA SER A 79 -5.77 5.40 -16.47
C SER A 79 -6.29 6.62 -17.24
N THR A 80 -5.53 7.73 -17.23
CA THR A 80 -5.94 8.95 -17.93
C THR A 80 -5.59 8.92 -19.42
N SER A 81 -4.70 8.01 -19.84
CA SER A 81 -4.39 7.76 -21.26
C SER A 81 -5.49 6.99 -21.97
N ASP A 82 -6.02 5.95 -21.36
CA ASP A 82 -7.23 5.20 -21.80
C ASP A 82 -7.96 4.67 -20.56
N PRO A 83 -9.13 5.23 -20.18
CA PRO A 83 -9.88 4.79 -19.01
C PRO A 83 -10.36 3.34 -19.03
N ARG A 84 -10.26 2.64 -20.17
CA ARG A 84 -10.56 1.21 -20.28
C ARG A 84 -9.42 0.34 -19.77
N GLU A 85 -8.16 0.82 -19.86
CA GLU A 85 -6.99 0.04 -19.46
C GLU A 85 -6.95 -0.23 -17.95
N LEU A 86 -7.42 0.73 -17.13
CA LEU A 86 -7.63 0.54 -15.70
C LEU A 86 -8.60 1.57 -15.14
N LYS A 87 -9.57 1.12 -14.35
CA LYS A 87 -10.38 1.95 -13.46
C LYS A 87 -10.73 1.17 -12.20
N SER A 88 -10.67 1.83 -11.05
CA SER A 88 -11.12 1.29 -9.77
C SER A 88 -11.84 2.33 -8.95
N ILE A 89 -12.68 1.81 -8.04
CA ILE A 89 -13.30 2.58 -6.97
C ILE A 89 -13.25 1.75 -5.70
N ASP A 90 -12.81 2.37 -4.63
CA ASP A 90 -12.64 1.78 -3.30
C ASP A 90 -13.39 2.63 -2.28
N LEU A 91 -14.16 1.99 -1.41
CA LEU A 91 -14.87 2.58 -0.29
C LEU A 91 -14.35 2.01 1.00
N THR A 92 -14.05 2.86 1.99
CA THR A 92 -13.62 2.42 3.31
C THR A 92 -14.41 3.18 4.38
N TYR A 93 -14.95 2.44 5.34
CA TYR A 93 -15.59 2.97 6.53
C TYR A 93 -14.90 2.41 7.77
N GLY A 94 -14.41 3.29 8.65
CA GLY A 94 -13.77 2.92 9.91
C GLY A 94 -14.46 3.59 11.08
N MET A 95 -14.60 2.88 12.19
CA MET A 95 -15.24 3.41 13.39
C MET A 95 -14.60 2.82 14.65
N PRO A 96 -14.26 3.65 15.66
CA PRO A 96 -13.86 3.15 16.97
C PRO A 96 -15.06 2.54 17.69
N LEU A 97 -14.81 1.46 18.42
CA LEU A 97 -15.80 0.81 19.28
C LEU A 97 -15.39 0.96 20.76
N GLY A 98 -16.18 1.73 21.50
CA GLY A 98 -15.91 2.00 22.91
C GLY A 98 -14.73 2.98 23.09
N ASP A 99 -14.11 2.93 24.26
CA ASP A 99 -13.11 3.90 24.75
C ASP A 99 -11.68 3.34 24.85
N ARG A 100 -11.50 2.04 24.54
CA ARG A 100 -10.22 1.34 24.69
C ARG A 100 -9.42 1.19 23.40
N GLY A 101 -9.86 1.83 22.31
CA GLY A 101 -9.15 1.85 21.05
C GLY A 101 -9.43 0.65 20.13
N LEU A 102 -10.43 -0.19 20.43
CA LEU A 102 -10.94 -1.16 19.46
C LEU A 102 -11.49 -0.41 18.25
N ASN A 103 -11.07 -0.78 17.05
CA ASN A 103 -11.54 -0.19 15.82
C ASN A 103 -12.08 -1.24 14.86
N VAL A 104 -13.17 -0.93 14.20
CA VAL A 104 -13.75 -1.72 13.10
C VAL A 104 -13.51 -0.99 11.80
N THR A 105 -13.08 -1.72 10.79
CA THR A 105 -12.99 -1.20 9.42
C THR A 105 -13.75 -2.12 8.49
N ILE A 106 -14.56 -1.53 7.62
CA ILE A 106 -15.24 -2.21 6.52
C ILE A 106 -14.75 -1.53 5.24
N ALA A 107 -14.24 -2.33 4.30
CA ALA A 107 -13.82 -1.81 3.00
C ALA A 107 -14.40 -2.67 1.89
N GLY A 108 -14.51 -2.09 0.72
CA GLY A 108 -14.93 -2.83 -0.48
C GLY A 108 -14.62 -2.01 -1.72
N GLY A 109 -14.43 -2.70 -2.81
CA GLY A 109 -14.07 -2.03 -4.04
C GLY A 109 -14.33 -2.88 -5.27
N PHE A 110 -14.22 -2.20 -6.40
CA PHE A 110 -14.39 -2.78 -7.71
C PHE A 110 -13.32 -2.24 -8.65
N SER A 111 -12.68 -3.12 -9.41
CA SER A 111 -11.75 -2.75 -10.47
C SER A 111 -12.08 -3.44 -11.78
N TYR A 112 -11.84 -2.71 -12.87
CA TYR A 112 -12.00 -3.17 -14.22
C TYR A 112 -10.78 -2.80 -15.04
N SER A 113 -10.25 -3.74 -15.82
CA SER A 113 -9.10 -3.51 -16.69
C SER A 113 -9.26 -4.24 -18.02
N ILE A 114 -8.91 -3.53 -19.10
CA ILE A 114 -8.64 -4.10 -20.43
C ILE A 114 -7.19 -3.75 -20.76
N PRO A 115 -6.23 -4.64 -20.46
CA PRO A 115 -4.82 -4.36 -20.69
C PRO A 115 -4.52 -3.98 -22.13
N GLY A 116 -3.68 -2.98 -22.29
CA GLY A 116 -3.16 -2.54 -23.59
C GLY A 116 -1.96 -3.34 -24.06
N PHE A 117 -1.12 -2.69 -24.89
CA PHE A 117 0.15 -3.21 -25.43
C PHE A 117 -0.03 -4.58 -26.10
N THR A 118 0.80 -5.59 -25.78
CA THR A 118 0.78 -6.93 -26.39
C THR A 118 -0.48 -7.76 -26.04
N LEU A 119 -1.22 -7.39 -24.99
CA LEU A 119 -2.46 -8.09 -24.60
C LEU A 119 -3.70 -7.56 -25.33
N ARG A 120 -3.60 -6.49 -26.09
CA ARG A 120 -4.72 -5.87 -26.79
C ARG A 120 -5.39 -6.83 -27.78
N ASP A 121 -4.60 -7.60 -28.53
CA ASP A 121 -5.08 -8.53 -29.55
C ASP A 121 -5.79 -9.74 -28.91
N LEU A 122 -5.47 -10.06 -27.66
CA LEU A 122 -6.11 -11.13 -26.90
C LEU A 122 -7.43 -10.69 -26.24
N SER A 123 -7.79 -9.40 -26.36
CA SER A 123 -9.02 -8.84 -25.79
C SER A 123 -9.24 -9.23 -24.32
N VAL A 124 -8.14 -9.26 -23.54
CA VAL A 124 -8.19 -9.62 -22.12
C VAL A 124 -9.02 -8.61 -21.35
N ARG A 125 -9.90 -9.10 -20.48
CA ARG A 125 -10.71 -8.28 -19.56
C ARG A 125 -10.60 -8.86 -18.16
N THR A 126 -10.29 -8.02 -17.18
CA THR A 126 -10.23 -8.41 -15.77
C THR A 126 -11.24 -7.62 -14.98
N ASN A 127 -12.07 -8.32 -14.23
CA ASN A 127 -13.00 -7.76 -13.26
C ASN A 127 -12.63 -8.28 -11.88
N THR A 128 -12.45 -7.38 -10.90
CA THR A 128 -12.25 -7.76 -9.51
C THR A 128 -13.24 -7.00 -8.64
N ALA A 129 -13.93 -7.74 -7.77
CA ALA A 129 -14.73 -7.18 -6.69
C ALA A 129 -14.24 -7.74 -5.36
N TYR A 130 -14.18 -6.91 -4.32
CA TYR A 130 -13.81 -7.36 -2.99
C TYR A 130 -14.60 -6.66 -1.89
N GLY A 131 -14.69 -7.33 -0.74
CA GLY A 131 -15.18 -6.79 0.51
C GLY A 131 -14.31 -7.27 1.65
N GLU A 132 -14.01 -6.38 2.60
CA GLU A 132 -13.14 -6.63 3.73
C GLU A 132 -13.80 -6.18 5.02
N PHE A 133 -13.55 -6.91 6.09
CA PHE A 133 -13.92 -6.57 7.45
C PHE A 133 -12.70 -6.78 8.33
N ASP A 134 -12.32 -5.77 9.10
CA ASP A 134 -11.19 -5.82 10.01
C ASP A 134 -11.56 -5.31 11.40
N LEU A 135 -11.04 -6.02 12.41
CA LEU A 135 -11.03 -5.60 13.81
C LEU A 135 -9.57 -5.35 14.22
N SER A 136 -9.28 -4.19 14.78
CA SER A 136 -7.95 -3.87 15.28
C SER A 136 -7.99 -3.35 16.71
N TYR A 137 -7.00 -3.77 17.52
CA TYR A 137 -6.90 -3.39 18.92
C TYR A 137 -5.45 -3.06 19.29
N PRO A 138 -5.17 -1.88 19.89
CA PRO A 138 -3.86 -1.52 20.38
C PRO A 138 -3.60 -2.14 21.76
N PHE A 139 -2.80 -3.21 21.82
CA PHE A 139 -2.36 -3.84 23.07
C PHE A 139 -1.40 -2.95 23.86
N ILE A 140 -0.54 -2.21 23.14
CA ILE A 140 0.36 -1.19 23.70
C ILE A 140 0.12 0.09 22.94
N ARG A 141 -0.15 1.19 23.66
CA ARG A 141 -0.32 2.51 23.06
C ARG A 141 0.32 3.59 23.93
N THR A 142 1.59 3.83 23.71
CA THR A 142 2.37 4.87 24.38
C THR A 142 2.85 5.92 23.38
N ARG A 143 3.60 6.91 23.81
CA ARG A 143 4.23 7.90 22.91
C ARG A 143 5.40 7.31 22.14
N GLU A 144 6.09 6.36 22.72
CA GLU A 144 7.31 5.75 22.20
C GLU A 144 7.01 4.51 21.39
N GLU A 145 6.02 3.71 21.80
CA GLU A 145 5.72 2.44 21.17
C GLU A 145 4.22 2.18 21.03
N THR A 146 3.89 1.46 19.99
CA THR A 146 2.54 0.97 19.72
C THR A 146 2.63 -0.47 19.26
N LEU A 147 1.83 -1.35 19.85
CA LEU A 147 1.62 -2.73 19.42
C LEU A 147 0.12 -2.91 19.15
N THR A 148 -0.21 -3.18 17.89
CA THR A 148 -1.61 -3.39 17.45
C THR A 148 -1.76 -4.79 16.90
N GLY A 149 -2.78 -5.52 17.33
CA GLY A 149 -3.22 -6.75 16.69
C GLY A 149 -4.45 -6.49 15.85
N SER A 150 -4.60 -7.22 14.76
CA SER A 150 -5.81 -7.18 13.93
C SER A 150 -6.24 -8.57 13.48
N LEU A 151 -7.56 -8.72 13.30
CA LEU A 151 -8.20 -9.88 12.71
C LEU A 151 -9.11 -9.40 11.58
N GLY A 152 -8.98 -9.99 10.42
CA GLY A 152 -9.71 -9.60 9.23
C GLY A 152 -10.32 -10.77 8.49
N TYR A 153 -11.31 -10.45 7.67
CA TYR A 153 -11.90 -11.35 6.68
C TYR A 153 -12.01 -10.63 5.35
N THR A 154 -11.58 -11.29 4.28
CA THR A 154 -11.65 -10.77 2.91
C THR A 154 -12.44 -11.72 2.04
N HIS A 155 -13.39 -11.16 1.29
CA HIS A 155 -14.12 -11.80 0.20
C HIS A 155 -13.65 -11.15 -1.10
N ARG A 156 -13.04 -11.92 -2.03
CA ARG A 156 -12.54 -11.41 -3.31
C ARG A 156 -12.94 -12.33 -4.44
N ASP A 157 -13.51 -11.74 -5.47
CA ASP A 157 -13.87 -12.42 -6.72
C ASP A 157 -13.15 -11.73 -7.88
N THR A 158 -12.32 -12.50 -8.60
CA THR A 158 -11.59 -12.03 -9.78
C THR A 158 -11.98 -12.92 -10.97
N THR A 159 -12.39 -12.31 -12.06
CA THR A 159 -12.71 -13.01 -13.32
C THR A 159 -11.84 -12.42 -14.42
N VAL A 160 -11.18 -13.29 -15.16
CA VAL A 160 -10.41 -12.96 -16.36
C VAL A 160 -11.09 -13.60 -17.57
N GLU A 161 -11.39 -12.79 -18.58
CA GLU A 161 -11.87 -13.21 -19.89
C GLU A 161 -10.78 -12.98 -20.93
N MET A 162 -10.66 -13.84 -21.91
CA MET A 162 -9.75 -13.73 -23.04
C MET A 162 -10.45 -14.18 -24.32
N LEU A 163 -10.36 -13.39 -25.39
CA LEU A 163 -11.05 -13.64 -26.66
C LEU A 163 -12.57 -13.81 -26.53
N GLY A 164 -13.18 -13.21 -25.50
CA GLY A 164 -14.61 -13.30 -25.23
C GLY A 164 -15.04 -14.51 -24.39
N GLU A 165 -14.13 -15.42 -24.09
CA GLU A 165 -14.37 -16.60 -23.26
C GLU A 165 -13.77 -16.40 -21.86
N ARG A 166 -14.38 -17.05 -20.85
CA ARG A 166 -13.85 -17.04 -19.49
C ARG A 166 -12.56 -17.86 -19.43
N PHE A 167 -11.44 -17.17 -19.16
CA PHE A 167 -10.13 -17.80 -19.00
C PHE A 167 -9.92 -18.32 -17.57
N SER A 168 -10.22 -17.49 -16.55
CA SER A 168 -10.15 -17.93 -15.15
C SER A 168 -11.16 -17.21 -14.27
N ARG A 169 -11.44 -17.82 -13.11
CA ARG A 169 -12.24 -17.20 -12.05
C ARG A 169 -11.77 -17.66 -10.69
N ASP A 170 -11.20 -16.73 -9.92
CA ASP A 170 -10.77 -16.94 -8.54
C ASP A 170 -11.79 -16.30 -7.59
N ARG A 171 -12.47 -17.12 -6.80
CA ARG A 171 -13.32 -16.68 -5.68
C ARG A 171 -12.62 -17.05 -4.38
N LEU A 172 -11.99 -16.08 -3.77
CA LEU A 172 -11.18 -16.27 -2.57
C LEU A 172 -11.92 -15.76 -1.34
N ARG A 173 -11.86 -16.54 -0.27
CA ARG A 173 -12.36 -16.24 1.05
C ARG A 173 -11.20 -16.40 2.01
N MET A 174 -10.81 -15.33 2.69
CA MET A 174 -9.56 -15.34 3.42
C MET A 174 -9.75 -14.77 4.82
N GLY A 175 -9.24 -15.48 5.81
CA GLY A 175 -9.03 -14.95 7.15
C GLY A 175 -7.62 -14.40 7.29
N ARG A 176 -7.45 -13.26 7.93
CA ARG A 176 -6.16 -12.64 8.20
C ARG A 176 -5.98 -12.34 9.68
N ALA A 177 -4.80 -12.63 10.21
CA ALA A 177 -4.35 -12.16 11.52
C ALA A 177 -3.05 -11.39 11.33
N ALA A 178 -2.93 -10.22 11.97
CA ALA A 178 -1.71 -9.43 11.85
C ALA A 178 -1.33 -8.77 13.18
N MET A 179 -0.03 -8.50 13.34
CA MET A 179 0.56 -7.75 14.43
C MET A 179 1.46 -6.66 13.87
N GLY A 180 1.14 -5.41 14.20
CA GLY A 180 1.93 -4.23 13.87
C GLY A 180 2.63 -3.68 15.11
N TYR A 181 3.95 -3.48 15.04
CA TYR A 181 4.75 -2.85 16.06
C TYR A 181 5.45 -1.60 15.53
N THR A 182 5.29 -0.49 16.23
CA THR A 182 6.01 0.76 15.92
C THR A 182 6.75 1.23 17.16
N ASN A 183 8.04 1.56 17.01
CA ASN A 183 8.86 2.12 18.07
C ASN A 183 9.54 3.41 17.59
N ARG A 184 9.46 4.46 18.42
CA ARG A 184 10.06 5.78 18.18
C ARG A 184 11.24 5.98 19.12
N GLY A 185 12.39 5.49 18.75
CA GLY A 185 13.62 5.57 19.56
C GLY A 185 14.57 4.39 19.33
N PHE A 186 14.08 3.27 18.86
CA PHE A 186 14.92 2.12 18.53
C PHE A 186 15.97 2.51 17.47
N LEU A 187 17.24 2.23 17.76
CA LEU A 187 18.40 2.64 16.95
C LEU A 187 18.44 4.15 16.61
N GLY A 188 17.84 5.00 17.44
CA GLY A 188 17.81 6.45 17.24
C GLY A 188 16.91 6.90 16.08
N GLY A 189 15.90 6.11 15.72
CA GLY A 189 14.98 6.38 14.63
C GLY A 189 13.56 5.89 14.92
N VAL A 190 12.74 5.82 13.89
CA VAL A 190 11.40 5.24 13.93
C VAL A 190 11.43 3.92 13.19
N THR A 191 11.04 2.85 13.89
CA THR A 191 10.95 1.50 13.34
C THR A 191 9.50 1.08 13.29
N ALA A 192 9.06 0.53 12.17
CA ALA A 192 7.78 -0.14 12.00
C ALA A 192 8.01 -1.57 11.53
N LEU A 193 7.33 -2.52 12.14
CA LEU A 193 7.33 -3.94 11.79
C LEU A 193 5.89 -4.39 11.70
N ASN A 194 5.51 -5.10 10.65
CA ASN A 194 4.23 -5.77 10.53
C ASN A 194 4.46 -7.22 10.15
N LEU A 195 3.79 -8.12 10.85
CA LEU A 195 3.73 -9.55 10.58
C LEU A 195 2.27 -9.91 10.33
N ASP A 196 2.01 -10.66 9.28
CA ASP A 196 0.66 -11.13 8.98
C ASP A 196 0.66 -12.60 8.55
N MET A 197 -0.44 -13.25 8.83
CA MET A 197 -0.80 -14.58 8.37
C MET A 197 -2.12 -14.48 7.63
N THR A 198 -2.19 -15.03 6.44
CA THR A 198 -3.43 -15.14 5.66
C THR A 198 -3.74 -16.60 5.41
N GLN A 199 -4.96 -16.99 5.75
CA GLN A 199 -5.50 -18.33 5.55
C GLN A 199 -6.64 -18.27 4.53
N GLY A 200 -6.49 -18.95 3.40
CA GLY A 200 -7.58 -19.22 2.48
C GLY A 200 -8.60 -20.19 3.09
N LEU A 201 -9.87 -19.94 2.89
CA LEU A 201 -10.98 -20.67 3.49
C LEU A 201 -11.88 -21.26 2.37
N PRO A 202 -12.12 -22.57 2.34
CA PRO A 202 -13.01 -23.20 1.36
C PRO A 202 -14.50 -23.05 1.77
N VAL A 203 -14.95 -21.79 1.96
CA VAL A 203 -16.32 -21.47 2.41
C VAL A 203 -16.97 -20.44 1.51
N PHE A 204 -18.28 -20.21 1.63
CA PHE A 204 -19.04 -19.17 0.94
C PHE A 204 -18.79 -19.12 -0.58
N ASP A 205 -18.90 -20.29 -1.23
CA ASP A 205 -18.76 -20.44 -2.69
C ASP A 205 -17.34 -20.08 -3.20
N ALA A 206 -16.30 -20.36 -2.41
CA ALA A 206 -14.91 -20.30 -2.87
C ALA A 206 -14.71 -21.22 -4.07
N THR A 207 -13.81 -20.84 -4.99
CA THR A 207 -13.54 -21.67 -6.19
C THR A 207 -13.02 -23.02 -5.75
N ASP A 208 -13.60 -24.09 -6.32
CA ASP A 208 -13.08 -25.44 -6.18
C ASP A 208 -11.79 -25.57 -7.02
N PRO A 209 -10.64 -25.91 -6.43
CA PRO A 209 -9.40 -26.13 -7.17
C PRO A 209 -9.51 -27.14 -8.30
N ASP A 210 -10.32 -28.18 -8.10
CA ASP A 210 -10.52 -29.27 -9.09
C ASP A 210 -11.42 -28.86 -10.28
N ALA A 211 -12.07 -27.69 -10.20
CA ALA A 211 -12.92 -27.19 -11.29
C ALA A 211 -12.14 -26.70 -12.53
N GLY A 212 -10.81 -26.61 -12.47
CA GLY A 212 -9.96 -26.18 -13.59
C GLY A 212 -10.18 -24.74 -14.04
N THR A 213 -10.77 -23.89 -13.17
CA THR A 213 -11.11 -22.50 -13.50
C THR A 213 -10.22 -21.48 -12.79
N MET A 214 -9.27 -21.92 -11.96
CA MET A 214 -8.36 -21.03 -11.24
C MET A 214 -7.32 -20.39 -12.16
N SER A 215 -6.80 -19.26 -11.75
CA SER A 215 -5.77 -18.50 -12.48
C SER A 215 -4.44 -19.26 -12.63
N ARG A 216 -4.16 -20.23 -11.73
CA ARG A 216 -3.07 -21.21 -11.83
C ARG A 216 -3.63 -22.62 -11.60
N ALA A 217 -3.11 -23.58 -12.35
CA ALA A 217 -3.63 -24.95 -12.35
C ALA A 217 -3.39 -25.71 -11.03
N ASP A 218 -2.33 -25.35 -10.31
CA ASP A 218 -1.93 -25.98 -9.04
C ASP A 218 -2.34 -25.15 -7.81
N ALA A 219 -2.96 -23.98 -8.01
CA ALA A 219 -3.37 -23.10 -6.94
C ALA A 219 -4.44 -23.74 -6.04
N LYS A 220 -4.34 -23.44 -4.75
CA LYS A 220 -5.33 -23.84 -3.74
C LYS A 220 -6.10 -22.63 -3.22
N THR A 221 -7.38 -22.81 -2.93
CA THR A 221 -8.19 -21.83 -2.20
C THR A 221 -8.01 -21.91 -0.69
N SER A 222 -7.47 -23.03 -0.20
CA SER A 222 -7.17 -23.30 1.22
C SER A 222 -5.68 -23.11 1.57
N PHE A 223 -5.04 -22.11 0.99
CA PHE A 223 -3.63 -21.80 1.21
C PHE A 223 -3.36 -21.13 2.56
N THR A 224 -2.11 -21.23 3.02
CA THR A 224 -1.59 -20.50 4.17
C THR A 224 -0.35 -19.72 3.75
N LYS A 225 -0.33 -18.41 3.98
CA LYS A 225 0.83 -17.58 3.73
C LYS A 225 1.13 -16.62 4.87
N PHE A 226 2.40 -16.25 4.99
CA PHE A 226 2.92 -15.30 5.97
C PHE A 226 3.55 -14.12 5.26
N GLY A 227 3.28 -12.92 5.78
CA GLY A 227 3.85 -11.68 5.32
C GLY A 227 4.69 -11.00 6.39
N LEU A 228 5.71 -10.29 5.96
CA LEU A 228 6.53 -9.41 6.79
C LEU A 228 6.74 -8.11 6.07
N SER A 229 6.55 -6.98 6.79
CA SER A 229 6.93 -5.65 6.33
C SER A 229 7.74 -4.96 7.41
N PHE A 230 8.85 -4.36 7.02
CA PHE A 230 9.75 -3.64 7.91
C PHE A 230 10.09 -2.28 7.30
N ALA A 231 10.12 -1.24 8.14
CA ALA A 231 10.63 0.07 7.78
C ALA A 231 11.40 0.67 8.96
N HIS A 232 12.56 1.25 8.70
CA HIS A 232 13.33 2.01 9.68
C HIS A 232 13.78 3.33 9.06
N ALA A 233 13.37 4.44 9.68
CA ALA A 233 13.72 5.79 9.28
C ALA A 233 14.57 6.44 10.37
N ARG A 234 15.75 6.97 10.01
CA ARG A 234 16.65 7.62 10.94
C ARG A 234 17.31 8.85 10.30
N GLN A 235 17.49 9.89 11.09
CA GLN A 235 18.38 10.99 10.76
C GLN A 235 19.82 10.62 11.10
N LEU A 236 20.70 10.78 10.13
CA LEU A 236 22.15 10.65 10.27
C LEU A 236 22.78 12.03 10.51
N PHE A 237 24.07 12.12 10.32
CA PHE A 237 24.82 13.38 10.40
C PHE A 237 24.51 14.32 9.22
N TYR A 238 24.75 15.59 9.38
CA TYR A 238 24.53 16.65 8.37
C TYR A 238 23.11 16.74 7.80
N GLY A 239 22.08 16.26 8.54
CA GLY A 239 20.69 16.31 8.12
C GLY A 239 20.33 15.32 7.00
N VAL A 240 21.19 14.34 6.72
CA VAL A 240 20.89 13.23 5.83
C VAL A 240 19.99 12.24 6.57
N GLY A 241 18.85 11.89 5.98
CA GLY A 241 17.96 10.83 6.45
C GLY A 241 18.23 9.55 5.68
N VAL A 242 18.12 8.41 6.35
CA VAL A 242 18.07 7.09 5.74
C VAL A 242 16.72 6.47 6.02
N LEU A 243 16.13 5.86 4.97
CA LEU A 243 14.97 4.99 5.07
C LEU A 243 15.38 3.60 4.54
N LEU A 244 15.26 2.60 5.39
CA LEU A 244 15.41 1.19 5.03
C LEU A 244 14.01 0.57 5.05
N SER A 245 13.61 -0.05 3.94
CA SER A 245 12.35 -0.77 3.82
C SER A 245 12.61 -2.19 3.35
N ALA A 246 11.85 -3.14 3.87
CA ALA A 246 11.91 -4.54 3.44
C ALA A 246 10.52 -5.16 3.52
N THR A 247 10.24 -6.08 2.59
CA THR A 247 9.05 -6.93 2.62
C THR A 247 9.44 -8.36 2.27
N ALA A 248 8.69 -9.33 2.80
CA ALA A 248 8.85 -10.73 2.44
C ALA A 248 7.51 -11.45 2.52
N GLN A 249 7.37 -12.49 1.71
CA GLN A 249 6.25 -13.44 1.75
C GLN A 249 6.77 -14.87 1.69
N TYR A 250 6.17 -15.73 2.48
CA TYR A 250 6.36 -17.18 2.43
C TYR A 250 5.01 -17.87 2.40
N SER A 251 4.79 -18.78 1.46
CA SER A 251 3.58 -19.58 1.34
C SER A 251 3.85 -21.04 1.69
N MET A 252 2.89 -21.70 2.33
CA MET A 252 2.93 -23.14 2.59
C MET A 252 2.28 -23.96 1.47
N ASP A 253 1.54 -23.27 0.60
CA ASP A 253 0.75 -23.89 -0.46
C ASP A 253 0.89 -23.08 -1.76
N PRO A 254 0.65 -23.70 -2.92
CA PRO A 254 0.55 -22.98 -4.19
C PRO A 254 -0.56 -21.93 -4.17
N LEU A 255 -0.23 -20.73 -4.63
CA LEU A 255 -1.10 -19.56 -4.53
C LEU A 255 -1.84 -19.27 -5.84
N PRO A 256 -3.08 -18.75 -5.79
CA PRO A 256 -3.68 -18.05 -6.91
C PRO A 256 -2.85 -16.84 -7.33
N SER A 257 -2.87 -16.48 -8.62
CA SER A 257 -2.03 -15.37 -9.14
C SER A 257 -2.23 -14.04 -8.42
N SER A 258 -3.43 -13.78 -7.90
CA SER A 258 -3.73 -12.54 -7.14
C SER A 258 -3.09 -12.50 -5.76
N GLU A 259 -2.60 -13.62 -5.24
CA GLU A 259 -2.00 -13.76 -3.91
C GLU A 259 -0.49 -13.99 -3.95
N GLU A 260 0.11 -14.09 -5.15
CA GLU A 260 1.56 -14.15 -5.33
C GLU A 260 2.25 -12.89 -4.82
N TYR A 261 3.48 -13.06 -4.37
CA TYR A 261 4.37 -11.95 -4.06
C TYR A 261 4.88 -11.33 -5.36
N THR A 262 4.81 -10.01 -5.46
CA THR A 262 5.24 -9.29 -6.66
C THR A 262 6.33 -8.28 -6.35
N VAL A 263 7.27 -8.11 -7.28
CA VAL A 263 8.30 -7.07 -7.24
C VAL A 263 8.28 -6.31 -8.56
N GLY A 264 8.49 -5.02 -8.46
CA GLY A 264 8.38 -4.00 -9.51
C GLY A 264 7.48 -2.87 -9.06
N GLY A 265 7.54 -1.73 -9.71
CA GLY A 265 6.74 -0.56 -9.39
C GLY A 265 7.36 0.35 -8.34
N ALA A 266 6.57 1.27 -7.81
CA ALA A 266 7.04 2.44 -7.06
C ALA A 266 7.78 2.16 -5.75
N SER A 267 7.56 1.01 -5.12
CA SER A 267 8.11 0.69 -3.79
C SER A 267 9.43 -0.08 -3.86
N PHE A 268 9.49 -1.07 -4.75
CA PHE A 268 10.66 -1.94 -4.91
C PHE A 268 10.85 -2.24 -6.40
N GLY A 269 11.94 -1.75 -7.00
CA GLY A 269 12.20 -1.91 -8.43
C GLY A 269 11.58 -0.81 -9.28
N ARG A 270 11.83 0.44 -8.96
CA ARG A 270 11.17 1.64 -9.50
C ARG A 270 11.19 1.83 -11.02
N PRO A 271 12.19 1.37 -11.81
CA PRO A 271 12.11 1.45 -13.27
C PRO A 271 11.23 0.36 -13.89
N TYR A 272 10.99 -0.74 -13.16
CA TYR A 272 10.17 -1.85 -13.62
C TYR A 272 8.68 -1.56 -13.45
N ASP A 273 7.84 -2.19 -14.27
CA ASP A 273 6.40 -2.14 -14.10
C ASP A 273 5.96 -2.90 -12.85
N GLU A 274 4.78 -2.59 -12.32
CA GLU A 274 4.20 -3.30 -11.19
C GLU A 274 4.01 -4.78 -11.54
N GLY A 275 4.48 -5.69 -10.68
CA GLY A 275 4.42 -7.13 -10.95
C GLY A 275 5.39 -7.62 -12.02
N GLU A 276 6.52 -6.96 -12.27
CA GLU A 276 7.56 -7.39 -13.22
C GLU A 276 8.05 -8.81 -12.99
N ILE A 277 8.19 -9.20 -11.72
CA ILE A 277 8.39 -10.58 -11.29
C ILE A 277 7.40 -10.94 -10.20
N SER A 278 6.90 -12.17 -10.23
CA SER A 278 6.01 -12.73 -9.22
C SER A 278 6.45 -14.12 -8.79
N GLY A 279 5.90 -14.60 -7.69
CA GLY A 279 6.09 -15.94 -7.17
C GLY A 279 5.33 -16.15 -5.86
N GLU A 280 5.21 -17.39 -5.42
CA GLU A 280 4.57 -17.77 -4.16
C GLU A 280 5.32 -17.20 -2.96
N HIS A 281 6.65 -17.14 -3.10
CA HIS A 281 7.57 -16.60 -2.12
C HIS A 281 8.32 -15.41 -2.69
N GLY A 282 8.76 -14.53 -1.81
CA GLY A 282 9.61 -13.43 -2.24
C GLY A 282 10.11 -12.57 -1.11
N ALA A 283 11.08 -11.74 -1.44
CA ALA A 283 11.62 -10.71 -0.56
C ALA A 283 12.09 -9.51 -1.37
N ALA A 284 11.92 -8.32 -0.84
CA ALA A 284 12.45 -7.11 -1.42
C ALA A 284 12.98 -6.17 -0.34
N VAL A 285 14.00 -5.41 -0.70
CA VAL A 285 14.60 -4.38 0.16
C VAL A 285 14.82 -3.10 -0.64
N SER A 286 14.67 -1.98 0.03
CA SER A 286 14.97 -0.65 -0.50
C SER A 286 15.74 0.15 0.53
N ILE A 287 16.79 0.83 0.10
CA ILE A 287 17.47 1.85 0.89
C ILE A 287 17.35 3.19 0.18
N GLU A 288 16.92 4.21 0.91
CA GLU A 288 16.83 5.59 0.40
C GLU A 288 17.61 6.53 1.31
N LEU A 289 18.48 7.34 0.70
CA LEU A 289 19.19 8.43 1.35
C LEU A 289 18.59 9.74 0.87
N SER A 290 18.17 10.59 1.79
CA SER A 290 17.52 11.84 1.44
C SER A 290 17.95 12.99 2.36
N ARG A 291 17.78 14.22 1.89
CA ARG A 291 17.98 15.41 2.72
C ARG A 291 16.85 16.40 2.46
N VAL A 292 16.24 16.88 3.55
CA VAL A 292 15.16 17.87 3.47
C VAL A 292 15.74 19.27 3.64
N PHE A 293 15.53 20.12 2.64
CA PHE A 293 15.79 21.54 2.70
C PHE A 293 14.44 22.26 2.91
N ARG A 294 14.34 23.02 4.00
CA ARG A 294 13.16 23.85 4.30
C ARG A 294 13.44 25.30 3.94
N PHE A 295 12.43 25.94 3.39
CA PHE A 295 12.55 27.33 2.92
C PHE A 295 11.49 28.18 3.63
N GLU A 296 11.89 29.37 4.05
CA GLU A 296 10.98 30.44 4.49
C GLU A 296 10.51 31.23 3.26
N ASN A 297 9.92 30.52 2.30
CA ASN A 297 9.46 31.10 1.04
C ASN A 297 7.93 30.99 0.96
N PRO A 298 7.21 32.04 0.48
CA PRO A 298 5.74 32.00 0.40
C PRO A 298 5.20 30.98 -0.60
N TYR A 299 6.01 30.33 -1.42
CA TYR A 299 5.57 29.38 -2.45
C TYR A 299 6.03 27.96 -2.22
N ILE A 300 7.25 27.75 -1.72
CA ILE A 300 7.87 26.43 -1.56
C ILE A 300 8.21 26.25 -0.08
N SER A 301 7.67 25.21 0.55
CA SER A 301 7.93 24.88 1.95
C SER A 301 9.13 23.95 2.12
N SER A 302 9.29 22.97 1.23
CA SER A 302 10.44 22.06 1.31
C SER A 302 10.83 21.48 -0.05
N VAL A 303 12.11 21.12 -0.18
CA VAL A 303 12.63 20.30 -1.30
C VAL A 303 13.46 19.18 -0.71
N ARG A 304 13.22 17.96 -1.16
CA ARG A 304 13.87 16.74 -0.71
C ARG A 304 14.48 15.97 -1.88
N PRO A 305 15.75 16.20 -2.25
CA PRO A 305 16.51 15.29 -3.09
C PRO A 305 16.74 13.96 -2.36
N TYR A 306 16.76 12.88 -3.11
CA TYR A 306 17.03 11.53 -2.61
C TYR A 306 17.73 10.67 -3.66
N TRP A 307 18.46 9.67 -3.17
CA TRP A 307 19.01 8.56 -3.91
C TRP A 307 18.47 7.27 -3.34
N PHE A 308 18.28 6.25 -4.18
CA PHE A 308 17.80 4.95 -3.74
C PHE A 308 18.51 3.79 -4.45
N TYR A 309 18.45 2.63 -3.79
CA TYR A 309 18.77 1.33 -4.33
C TYR A 309 17.69 0.33 -3.90
N ASP A 310 17.13 -0.40 -4.89
CA ASP A 310 16.13 -1.42 -4.67
C ASP A 310 16.66 -2.77 -5.14
N PHE A 311 16.32 -3.84 -4.41
CA PHE A 311 16.56 -5.22 -4.79
C PHE A 311 15.35 -6.05 -4.42
N GLY A 312 14.97 -7.02 -5.28
CA GLY A 312 13.91 -7.95 -5.00
C GLY A 312 14.11 -9.28 -5.71
N VAL A 313 13.51 -10.31 -5.12
CA VAL A 313 13.53 -11.69 -5.59
C VAL A 313 12.16 -12.31 -5.36
N ALA A 314 11.67 -13.09 -6.32
CA ALA A 314 10.48 -13.91 -6.19
C ALA A 314 10.78 -15.31 -6.73
N TRP A 315 10.17 -16.35 -6.14
CA TRP A 315 10.35 -17.74 -6.55
C TRP A 315 9.12 -18.58 -6.26
N ASP A 316 8.97 -19.63 -7.06
CA ASP A 316 7.98 -20.68 -6.88
C ASP A 316 8.65 -21.98 -6.49
N ASP A 317 7.96 -22.81 -5.71
CA ASP A 317 8.35 -24.16 -5.45
C ASP A 317 8.11 -25.05 -6.68
N GLN A 318 8.81 -26.17 -6.78
CA GLN A 318 8.55 -27.17 -7.80
C GLN A 318 7.26 -27.92 -7.44
N THR A 319 6.33 -27.97 -8.40
CA THR A 319 5.11 -28.79 -8.32
C THR A 319 5.02 -29.73 -9.51
N GLU A 320 4.05 -30.63 -9.54
CA GLU A 320 3.81 -31.52 -10.68
C GLU A 320 3.52 -30.75 -11.97
N SER A 321 2.93 -29.57 -11.86
CA SER A 321 2.55 -28.67 -12.98
C SER A 321 3.53 -27.53 -13.23
N SER A 322 4.50 -27.30 -12.35
CA SER A 322 5.47 -26.21 -12.43
C SER A 322 6.90 -26.68 -12.13
N ALA A 323 7.84 -26.35 -13.01
CA ALA A 323 9.26 -26.61 -12.78
C ALA A 323 9.88 -25.79 -11.63
N GLY A 324 9.09 -24.89 -11.04
CA GLY A 324 9.60 -23.87 -10.13
C GLY A 324 10.46 -22.85 -10.86
N GLY A 325 10.79 -21.77 -10.19
CA GLY A 325 11.65 -20.77 -10.79
C GLY A 325 12.01 -19.68 -9.82
N ARG A 326 13.16 -19.03 -10.05
CA ARG A 326 13.59 -17.89 -9.28
C ARG A 326 13.91 -16.72 -10.21
N SER A 327 13.32 -15.57 -9.93
CA SER A 327 13.60 -14.32 -10.63
C SER A 327 14.03 -13.25 -9.65
N SER A 328 14.95 -12.38 -10.08
CA SER A 328 15.39 -11.24 -9.27
C SER A 328 15.54 -10.00 -10.11
N LEU A 329 15.44 -8.86 -9.49
CA LEU A 329 15.71 -7.56 -10.10
C LEU A 329 16.41 -6.63 -9.10
N ALA A 330 17.18 -5.70 -9.65
CA ALA A 330 17.78 -4.62 -8.90
C ALA A 330 17.69 -3.32 -9.69
N SER A 331 17.58 -2.22 -8.98
CA SER A 331 17.53 -0.90 -9.56
C SER A 331 18.15 0.16 -8.67
N SER A 332 18.54 1.27 -9.26
CA SER A 332 19.00 2.45 -8.54
C SER A 332 18.58 3.71 -9.28
N GLY A 333 18.53 4.80 -8.57
CA GLY A 333 18.17 6.07 -9.16
C GLY A 333 18.21 7.21 -8.17
N PHE A 334 17.76 8.36 -8.61
CA PHE A 334 17.65 9.56 -7.79
C PHE A 334 16.40 10.33 -8.16
N GLY A 335 15.94 11.13 -7.23
CA GLY A 335 14.78 11.97 -7.47
C GLY A 335 14.77 13.20 -6.58
N VAL A 336 13.78 14.01 -6.81
CA VAL A 336 13.48 15.19 -6.01
C VAL A 336 11.97 15.27 -5.77
N SER A 337 11.58 15.56 -4.55
CA SER A 337 10.21 15.93 -4.20
C SER A 337 10.20 17.35 -3.64
N ALA A 338 9.16 18.10 -3.94
CA ALA A 338 8.96 19.47 -3.46
C ALA A 338 7.54 19.61 -2.93
N ASP A 339 7.43 20.21 -1.73
CA ASP A 339 6.16 20.59 -1.12
C ASP A 339 5.99 22.11 -1.27
N PHE A 340 4.85 22.48 -1.80
CA PHE A 340 4.44 23.87 -1.99
C PHE A 340 3.36 24.25 -1.00
N ILE A 341 2.98 25.52 -0.99
CA ILE A 341 1.81 25.99 -0.25
C ILE A 341 0.51 25.40 -0.82
N TYR A 342 -0.56 25.49 -0.05
CA TYR A 342 -1.89 24.95 -0.41
C TYR A 342 -1.90 23.44 -0.70
N GLY A 343 -0.98 22.67 -0.08
CA GLY A 343 -0.95 21.22 -0.20
C GLY A 343 -0.47 20.67 -1.55
N LEU A 344 0.04 21.54 -2.45
CA LEU A 344 0.59 21.10 -3.73
C LEU A 344 1.92 20.35 -3.52
N LYS A 345 2.04 19.16 -4.12
CA LYS A 345 3.23 18.31 -4.07
C LYS A 345 3.66 17.91 -5.48
N MET A 346 4.94 18.00 -5.74
CA MET A 346 5.52 17.59 -7.02
C MET A 346 6.69 16.63 -6.77
N SER A 347 6.86 15.64 -7.64
CA SER A 347 8.08 14.83 -7.65
C SER A 347 8.53 14.51 -9.07
N ALA A 348 9.85 14.38 -9.21
CA ALA A 348 10.49 13.85 -10.41
C ALA A 348 11.56 12.85 -9.99
N GLU A 349 11.67 11.74 -10.70
CA GLU A 349 12.59 10.65 -10.40
C GLU A 349 13.15 10.05 -11.67
N PHE A 350 14.43 9.75 -11.65
CA PHE A 350 15.12 8.90 -12.61
C PHE A 350 15.48 7.57 -11.97
N ALA A 351 15.16 6.48 -12.63
CA ALA A 351 15.42 5.12 -12.18
C ALA A 351 15.99 4.26 -13.30
N ARG A 352 17.01 3.48 -12.99
CA ARG A 352 17.72 2.58 -13.92
C ARG A 352 17.66 1.14 -13.46
N PRO A 353 17.25 0.20 -14.33
CA PRO A 353 17.35 -1.23 -14.07
C PRO A 353 18.83 -1.67 -14.12
N LEU A 354 19.25 -2.54 -13.19
CA LEU A 354 20.65 -2.96 -13.06
C LEU A 354 20.90 -4.40 -13.50
N THR A 355 19.93 -5.29 -13.35
CA THR A 355 20.17 -6.75 -13.48
C THR A 355 19.24 -7.44 -14.49
N ARG A 356 18.06 -6.90 -14.74
CA ARG A 356 17.03 -7.52 -15.59
C ARG A 356 16.54 -6.55 -16.64
N VAL A 357 16.37 -7.02 -17.86
CA VAL A 357 15.68 -6.25 -18.90
C VAL A 357 14.19 -6.21 -18.56
N PRO A 358 13.58 -5.02 -18.44
CA PRO A 358 12.14 -4.92 -18.20
C PRO A 358 11.33 -5.59 -19.31
N VAL A 359 10.26 -6.30 -18.94
CA VAL A 359 9.42 -7.08 -19.88
C VAL A 359 8.88 -6.21 -21.03
N THR A 360 8.64 -4.94 -20.76
CA THR A 360 8.11 -3.99 -21.76
C THR A 360 9.16 -3.36 -22.66
N THR A 361 10.45 -3.74 -22.54
CA THR A 361 11.58 -3.21 -23.33
C THR A 361 12.40 -4.33 -23.96
N SER A 362 13.24 -3.99 -24.95
CA SER A 362 14.09 -4.97 -25.63
C SER A 362 15.52 -5.01 -25.09
N LYS A 363 15.98 -3.99 -24.38
CA LYS A 363 17.33 -3.87 -23.85
C LYS A 363 17.32 -3.25 -22.46
N LEU A 364 18.36 -3.55 -21.66
CA LEU A 364 18.47 -3.08 -20.28
C LEU A 364 18.45 -1.54 -20.20
N HIS A 365 19.19 -0.85 -21.08
CA HIS A 365 19.24 0.61 -21.08
C HIS A 365 17.97 1.28 -21.62
N ASP A 366 17.17 0.59 -22.41
CA ASP A 366 15.87 1.08 -22.88
C ASP A 366 14.81 1.05 -21.75
N GLY A 367 15.14 0.43 -20.61
CA GLY A 367 14.32 0.38 -19.41
C GLY A 367 14.53 1.52 -18.41
N ASP A 368 15.39 2.49 -18.72
CA ASP A 368 15.50 3.71 -17.90
C ASP A 368 14.15 4.40 -17.82
N ARG A 369 13.72 4.76 -16.60
CA ARG A 369 12.41 5.35 -16.36
C ARG A 369 12.53 6.74 -15.75
N TYR A 370 11.80 7.68 -16.33
CA TYR A 370 11.59 9.01 -15.80
C TYR A 370 10.16 9.09 -15.26
N SER A 371 10.04 9.21 -13.97
CA SER A 371 8.74 9.30 -13.31
C SER A 371 8.49 10.71 -12.79
N PHE A 372 7.24 11.15 -12.88
CA PHE A 372 6.81 12.39 -12.26
C PHE A 372 5.45 12.18 -11.57
N SER A 373 5.20 13.00 -10.56
CA SER A 373 3.87 13.10 -9.95
C SER A 373 3.54 14.54 -9.59
N LEU A 374 2.27 14.86 -9.70
CA LEU A 374 1.66 16.10 -9.26
C LEU A 374 0.46 15.75 -8.40
N GLY A 375 0.39 16.26 -7.19
CA GLY A 375 -0.73 16.02 -6.28
C GLY A 375 -1.08 17.23 -5.45
N VAL A 376 -2.32 17.27 -4.97
CA VAL A 376 -2.81 18.31 -4.05
C VAL A 376 -3.57 17.61 -2.93
N ASP A 377 -3.28 17.99 -1.69
CA ASP A 377 -3.95 17.49 -0.48
C ASP A 377 -4.58 18.68 0.27
N PHE A 378 -5.89 18.58 0.56
CA PHE A 378 -6.65 19.57 1.31
C PHE A 378 -7.19 19.01 2.61
#